data_c2a09c77336c376f010cba877b7126a6
#
_entry.id   c2a09c77336c376f010cba877b7126a6
#
_cell.length_a   1.000
_cell.length_b   1.000
_cell.length_c   1.000
_cell.angle_alpha   90.00
_cell.angle_beta   90.00
_cell.angle_gamma   90.00
#
_symmetry.space_group_name_H-M   'P 1'
#
loop_
_entity.id
_entity.type
_entity.pdbx_description
1 polymer ?
#
loop_
_entity_poly.entity_id
_entity_poly.type
_entity_poly.pdbx_seq_one_letter_code
_entity_poly.pdbx_strand_id
1 'polypeptide(L)'
;YTQCDSLLMGNKCGAHTIPYIKNNNATSTIEHEATTTKINEEQLYYCNQRGLDQEEAVSLIVNGFCKEVLQQLPMEFAVEAQKLVAISLEGSVG
;
A
#
# COMPACT_ATOMS: atom_id res chain seq x y z
N TYR A 1 -4.44 -16.96 -9.23
CA TYR A 1 -3.39 -15.93 -9.16
C TYR A 1 -3.52 -15.14 -7.87
N THR A 2 -2.43 -14.98 -7.17
CA THR A 2 -2.36 -14.19 -5.94
C THR A 2 -1.19 -13.22 -6.03
N GLN A 3 -1.45 -11.96 -5.70
CA GLN A 3 -0.43 -10.92 -5.67
C GLN A 3 -0.43 -10.24 -4.31
N CYS A 4 0.75 -10.04 -3.75
CA CYS A 4 0.94 -9.33 -2.49
C CYS A 4 1.90 -8.18 -2.70
N ASP A 5 1.41 -6.96 -2.53
CA ASP A 5 2.22 -5.75 -2.64
C ASP A 5 2.35 -5.11 -1.27
N SER A 6 3.58 -4.78 -0.90
CA SER A 6 3.90 -4.19 0.40
C SER A 6 4.56 -2.83 0.23
N LEU A 7 4.11 -1.86 1.02
CA LEU A 7 4.72 -0.54 1.07
C LEU A 7 5.31 -0.33 2.46
N LEU A 8 6.61 -0.11 2.52
CA LEU A 8 7.32 0.09 3.78
C LEU A 8 7.47 1.58 4.09
N MET A 9 7.15 1.94 5.32
CA MET A 9 7.30 3.30 5.84
C MET A 9 8.20 3.25 7.05
N GLY A 10 9.30 3.99 7.02
CA GLY A 10 10.25 4.04 8.12
C GLY A 10 11.56 3.34 7.79
N ASN A 11 12.55 3.50 8.69
CA ASN A 11 13.91 3.07 8.42
C ASN A 11 14.23 1.65 8.90
N LYS A 12 13.40 1.09 9.79
CA LYS A 12 13.65 -0.19 10.44
C LYS A 12 12.54 -1.20 10.22
N CYS A 13 11.82 -1.09 9.13
CA CYS A 13 10.74 -2.03 8.81
C CYS A 13 11.16 -2.99 7.69
N GLY A 14 10.50 -4.12 7.66
CA GLY A 14 10.70 -5.13 6.62
C GLY A 14 9.41 -5.88 6.38
N ALA A 15 9.33 -6.56 5.25
CA ALA A 15 8.17 -7.38 4.91
C ALA A 15 8.62 -8.74 4.42
N HIS A 16 7.92 -9.77 4.88
CA HIS A 16 8.10 -11.14 4.41
C HIS A 16 6.76 -11.67 3.97
N THR A 17 6.73 -12.31 2.81
CA THR A 17 5.51 -12.91 2.28
C THR A 17 5.72 -14.40 2.11
N ILE A 18 4.94 -15.19 2.84
CA ILE A 18 4.99 -16.65 2.76
C ILE A 18 3.62 -17.13 2.31
N PRO A 19 3.48 -17.58 1.05
CA PRO A 19 2.17 -18.00 0.55
C PRO A 19 1.79 -19.36 1.14
N TYR A 20 0.50 -19.50 1.47
CA TYR A 20 -0.11 -20.78 1.73
C TYR A 20 -1.28 -20.95 0.78
N ILE A 21 -1.18 -21.90 -0.14
CA ILE A 21 -2.20 -22.11 -1.16
C ILE A 21 -2.56 -23.58 -1.21
N LYS A 22 -3.85 -23.86 -0.99
CA LYS A 22 -4.38 -25.21 -1.11
C LYS A 22 -5.16 -25.33 -2.41
N ASN A 23 -4.79 -26.30 -3.23
CA ASN A 23 -5.46 -26.54 -4.51
C ASN A 23 -6.00 -27.98 -4.56
N ASN A 24 -7.30 -28.10 -4.72
CA ASN A 24 -7.97 -29.40 -4.81
C ASN A 24 -8.32 -29.81 -6.25
N ASN A 25 -7.88 -29.04 -7.24
CA ASN A 25 -8.14 -29.31 -8.65
C ASN A 25 -6.82 -29.54 -9.40
N ALA A 26 -6.62 -30.76 -9.89
CA ALA A 26 -5.37 -31.16 -10.56
C ALA A 26 -5.11 -30.44 -11.88
N THR A 27 -6.13 -29.81 -12.47
CA THR A 27 -5.99 -29.08 -13.74
C THR A 27 -5.73 -27.58 -13.55
N SER A 28 -5.69 -27.11 -12.31
CA SER A 28 -5.46 -25.69 -12.01
C SER A 28 -3.99 -25.33 -12.11
N THR A 29 -3.75 -24.07 -12.43
CA THR A 29 -2.42 -23.46 -12.36
C THR A 29 -2.42 -22.42 -11.24
N ILE A 30 -1.41 -22.44 -10.39
CA ILE A 30 -1.27 -21.51 -9.29
C ILE A 30 -0.10 -20.59 -9.57
N GLU A 31 -0.34 -19.28 -9.45
CA GLU A 31 0.69 -18.26 -9.59
C GLU A 31 0.65 -17.34 -8.37
N HIS A 32 1.80 -17.04 -7.82
CA HIS A 32 1.96 -16.11 -6.72
C HIS A 32 3.07 -15.12 -7.03
N GLU A 33 2.79 -13.85 -6.78
CA GLU A 33 3.74 -12.77 -6.99
C GLU A 33 3.76 -11.88 -5.78
N ALA A 34 4.94 -11.40 -5.40
CA ALA A 34 5.09 -10.48 -4.29
C ALA A 34 6.06 -9.37 -4.66
N THR A 35 5.71 -8.14 -4.29
CA THR A 35 6.58 -6.98 -4.45
C THR A 35 6.70 -6.23 -3.14
N THR A 36 7.84 -5.58 -2.92
CA THR A 36 8.06 -4.73 -1.77
C THR A 36 8.63 -3.41 -2.23
N THR A 37 7.99 -2.33 -1.81
CA THR A 37 8.40 -0.97 -2.14
C THR A 37 8.59 -0.17 -0.86
N LYS A 38 9.62 0.66 -0.81
CA LYS A 38 9.87 1.56 0.32
C LYS A 38 9.64 3.00 -0.11
N ILE A 39 9.03 3.80 0.78
CA ILE A 39 8.88 5.23 0.52
C ILE A 39 10.26 5.86 0.44
N ASN A 40 10.51 6.55 -0.67
CA ASN A 40 11.77 7.15 -1.01
C ASN A 40 11.85 8.57 -0.44
N GLU A 41 13.00 8.92 0.16
CA GLU A 41 13.23 10.25 0.69
C GLU A 41 13.17 11.34 -0.41
N GLU A 42 13.57 11.01 -1.62
CA GLU A 42 13.48 11.94 -2.74
C GLU A 42 12.04 12.30 -3.07
N GLN A 43 11.13 11.33 -2.99
CA GLN A 43 9.70 11.58 -3.19
C GLN A 43 9.14 12.52 -2.12
N LEU A 44 9.53 12.32 -0.87
CA LEU A 44 9.11 13.18 0.23
C LEU A 44 9.67 14.60 0.06
N TYR A 45 10.93 14.71 -0.32
CA TYR A 45 11.57 15.99 -0.58
C TYR A 45 10.87 16.75 -1.71
N TYR A 46 10.54 16.05 -2.79
CA TYR A 46 9.83 16.63 -3.92
C TYR A 46 8.45 17.18 -3.50
N CYS A 47 7.72 16.40 -2.69
CA CYS A 47 6.43 16.84 -2.17
C CYS A 47 6.57 18.05 -1.25
N ASN A 48 7.60 18.08 -0.40
CA ASN A 48 7.86 19.21 0.49
C ASN A 48 8.13 20.51 -0.30
N GLN A 49 8.84 20.42 -1.41
CA GLN A 49 9.09 21.57 -2.27
C GLN A 49 7.81 22.10 -2.92
N ARG A 50 6.79 21.27 -3.05
CA ARG A 50 5.50 21.64 -3.60
C ARG A 50 4.53 22.16 -2.54
N GLY A 51 4.99 22.37 -1.32
CA GLY A 51 4.19 22.90 -0.23
C GLY A 51 3.43 21.89 0.60
N LEU A 52 3.64 20.59 0.37
CA LEU A 52 3.04 19.53 1.17
C LEU A 52 3.91 19.27 2.40
N ASP A 53 3.28 19.13 3.57
CA ASP A 53 4.01 18.68 4.75
C ASP A 53 4.27 17.16 4.68
N GLN A 54 5.00 16.62 5.64
CA GLN A 54 5.37 15.22 5.62
C GLN A 54 4.17 14.29 5.74
N GLU A 55 3.18 14.63 6.57
CA GLU A 55 1.98 13.81 6.72
C GLU A 55 1.15 13.80 5.44
N GLU A 56 0.99 14.95 4.81
CA GLU A 56 0.27 15.06 3.54
C GLU A 56 0.98 14.29 2.43
N ALA A 57 2.31 14.38 2.37
CA ALA A 57 3.11 13.68 1.38
C ALA A 57 3.00 12.16 1.54
N VAL A 58 3.12 11.65 2.76
CA VAL A 58 2.99 10.22 3.03
C VAL A 58 1.59 9.74 2.70
N SER A 59 0.56 10.49 3.08
CA SER A 59 -0.83 10.16 2.77
C SER A 59 -1.07 10.07 1.26
N LEU A 60 -0.52 11.00 0.50
CA LEU A 60 -0.63 11.01 -0.96
C LEU A 60 0.02 9.76 -1.58
N ILE A 61 1.20 9.40 -1.11
CA ILE A 61 1.93 8.23 -1.61
C ILE A 61 1.18 6.94 -1.28
N VAL A 62 0.70 6.80 -0.05
CA VAL A 62 -0.04 5.60 0.38
C VAL A 62 -1.36 5.46 -0.37
N ASN A 63 -2.08 6.56 -0.54
CA ASN A 63 -3.34 6.54 -1.30
C ASN A 63 -3.09 6.17 -2.76
N GLY A 64 -2.02 6.65 -3.36
CA GLY A 64 -1.62 6.26 -4.70
C GLY A 64 -1.30 4.77 -4.81
N PHE A 65 -0.60 4.23 -3.82
CA PHE A 65 -0.28 2.80 -3.76
C PHE A 65 -1.53 1.92 -3.64
N CYS A 66 -2.49 2.34 -2.83
CA CYS A 66 -3.72 1.57 -2.59
C CYS A 66 -4.80 1.78 -3.66
N LYS A 67 -4.60 2.72 -4.57
CA LYS A 67 -5.63 3.17 -5.50
C LYS A 67 -6.24 2.04 -6.32
N GLU A 68 -5.43 1.17 -6.88
CA GLU A 68 -5.92 0.08 -7.73
C GLU A 68 -6.84 -0.87 -6.98
N VAL A 69 -6.49 -1.19 -5.73
CA VAL A 69 -7.30 -2.08 -4.90
C VAL A 69 -8.59 -1.38 -4.47
N LEU A 70 -8.49 -0.13 -4.03
CA LEU A 70 -9.66 0.60 -3.54
C LEU A 70 -10.67 0.89 -4.66
N GLN A 71 -10.22 1.08 -5.89
CA GLN A 71 -11.11 1.30 -7.03
C GLN A 71 -11.95 0.08 -7.40
N GLN A 72 -11.56 -1.10 -6.97
CA GLN A 72 -12.33 -2.32 -7.20
C GLN A 72 -13.49 -2.46 -6.23
N LEU A 73 -13.54 -1.66 -5.18
CA LEU A 73 -14.65 -1.66 -4.23
C LEU A 73 -15.81 -0.82 -4.76
N PRO A 74 -17.06 -1.12 -4.36
CA PRO A 74 -18.18 -0.20 -4.59
C PRO A 74 -17.83 1.17 -4.03
N MET A 75 -18.32 2.24 -4.69
CA MET A 75 -17.93 3.61 -4.36
C MET A 75 -18.10 3.97 -2.89
N GLU A 76 -19.20 3.52 -2.26
CA GLU A 76 -19.47 3.75 -0.85
C GLU A 76 -18.35 3.23 0.05
N PHE A 77 -17.91 2.00 -0.22
CA PHE A 77 -16.86 1.37 0.56
C PHE A 77 -15.47 1.93 0.22
N ALA A 78 -15.24 2.32 -1.03
CA ALA A 78 -13.97 2.92 -1.44
C ALA A 78 -13.71 4.23 -0.70
N VAL A 79 -14.71 5.10 -0.62
CA VAL A 79 -14.60 6.38 0.09
C VAL A 79 -14.32 6.15 1.57
N GLU A 80 -15.03 5.23 2.19
CA GLU A 80 -14.84 4.93 3.61
C GLU A 80 -13.47 4.31 3.89
N ALA A 81 -13.02 3.39 3.03
CA ALA A 81 -11.70 2.80 3.14
C ALA A 81 -10.59 3.84 3.03
N GLN A 82 -10.72 4.80 2.12
CA GLN A 82 -9.76 5.91 1.99
C GLN A 82 -9.70 6.76 3.26
N LYS A 83 -10.84 7.03 3.89
CA LYS A 83 -10.88 7.77 5.14
C LYS A 83 -10.20 7.01 6.27
N LEU A 84 -10.44 5.70 6.37
CA LEU A 84 -9.83 4.86 7.39
C LEU A 84 -8.31 4.79 7.21
N VAL A 85 -7.82 4.71 5.98
CA VAL A 85 -6.39 4.73 5.70
C VAL A 85 -5.79 6.05 6.16
N ALA A 86 -6.43 7.17 5.85
CA ALA A 86 -5.95 8.49 6.25
C ALA A 86 -5.88 8.62 7.77
N ILE A 87 -6.89 8.14 8.50
CA ILE A 87 -6.91 8.17 9.96
C ILE A 87 -5.80 7.28 10.54
N SER A 88 -5.60 6.10 9.98
CA SER A 88 -4.56 5.17 10.43
C SER A 88 -3.15 5.72 10.24
N LEU A 89 -2.97 6.62 9.28
CA LEU A 89 -1.67 7.24 9.02
C LEU A 89 -1.38 8.43 9.94
N GLU A 90 -2.40 8.98 10.61
CA GLU A 90 -2.18 10.05 11.57
C GLU A 90 -1.32 9.53 12.73
N GLY A 91 -0.22 10.23 13.00
CA GLY A 91 0.71 9.83 14.06
C GLY A 91 1.66 8.71 13.70
N SER A 92 1.54 8.09 12.53
CA SER A 92 2.51 7.08 12.07
C SER A 92 3.69 7.70 11.34
N VAL A 93 3.62 9.00 11.09
CA VAL A 93 4.68 9.78 10.45
C VAL A 93 5.49 10.46 11.54
N GLY A 94 6.64 9.94 11.82
CA GLY A 94 7.44 10.55 12.88
C GLY A 94 8.89 10.29 12.73
#